data_51e7a30e5be93e584bc5dd9b2de2baed
#
_entry.id   51e7a30e5be93e584bc5dd9b2de2baed
#
_cell.length_a   1.000
_cell.length_b   1.000
_cell.length_c   1.000
_cell.angle_alpha   90.00
_cell.angle_beta   90.00
_cell.angle_gamma   90.00
#
_symmetry.space_group_name_H-M   'P 1'
#
loop_
_entity.id
_entity.type
_entity.pdbx_description
1 polymer ?
#
loop_
_entity_poly.entity_id
_entity_poly.type
_entity_poly.pdbx_seq_one_letter_code
_entity_poly.pdbx_strand_id
1 'polypeptide(L)'
;MAPNWRTEFSVLFYHETSHGVHRIQFDEESRGTLRYVGLGGVVHELIRNRGIVPIDELEASLHPDLVAFLIQMFLMNTIESQIIATAQNQSIMELDYMRSDMIWLCEKDEEGASQYYSVQEFGLHKKINIANAYRAGKLGAKPYLGSTDFVRVTQ
;
A
#
# COMPACT_ATOMS: atom_id res chain seq x y z
N MET A 1 9.88 -43.12 21.22
CA MET A 1 9.07 -41.90 21.03
C MET A 1 10.04 -40.74 20.93
N ALA A 2 10.15 -40.09 19.77
CA ALA A 2 10.98 -38.90 19.64
C ALA A 2 10.28 -37.73 20.34
N PRO A 3 10.99 -36.87 21.11
CA PRO A 3 10.41 -35.74 21.77
C PRO A 3 9.91 -34.73 20.72
N ASN A 4 8.64 -34.34 20.85
CA ASN A 4 7.99 -33.39 19.97
C ASN A 4 8.43 -31.96 20.38
N TRP A 5 9.57 -31.47 19.88
CA TRP A 5 10.07 -30.12 20.10
C TRP A 5 9.26 -29.13 19.27
N ARG A 6 8.18 -28.62 19.82
CA ARG A 6 7.54 -27.40 19.31
C ARG A 6 8.17 -26.20 20.02
N THR A 7 8.96 -25.43 19.30
CA THR A 7 9.40 -24.13 19.78
C THR A 7 8.25 -23.16 19.55
N GLU A 8 7.64 -22.66 20.61
CA GLU A 8 6.65 -21.59 20.54
C GLU A 8 7.38 -20.26 20.63
N PHE A 9 7.19 -19.40 19.65
CA PHE A 9 7.66 -18.02 19.67
C PHE A 9 6.47 -17.13 20.05
N SER A 10 6.64 -16.27 21.05
CA SER A 10 5.69 -15.21 21.35
C SER A 10 6.32 -13.85 21.04
N VAL A 11 5.55 -12.99 20.35
CA VAL A 11 5.94 -11.59 20.11
C VAL A 11 5.18 -10.72 21.10
N LEU A 12 5.91 -9.81 21.76
CA LEU A 12 5.36 -8.87 22.71
C LEU A 12 5.67 -7.46 22.25
N PHE A 13 4.68 -6.60 22.32
CA PHE A 13 4.81 -5.17 22.03
C PHE A 13 4.87 -4.40 23.35
N TYR A 14 5.74 -3.39 23.39
CA TYR A 14 5.90 -2.51 24.54
C TYR A 14 5.51 -1.10 24.12
N HIS A 15 4.47 -0.57 24.74
CA HIS A 15 3.96 0.77 24.49
C HIS A 15 4.35 1.68 25.64
N GLU A 16 5.16 2.70 25.36
CA GLU A 16 5.51 3.73 26.31
C GLU A 16 4.42 4.80 26.36
N THR A 17 3.94 5.10 27.55
CA THR A 17 2.93 6.14 27.80
C THR A 17 3.37 7.04 28.96
N SER A 18 2.67 8.14 29.20
CA SER A 18 2.87 9.00 30.37
C SER A 18 2.67 8.28 31.70
N HIS A 19 2.02 7.12 31.71
CA HIS A 19 1.74 6.31 32.90
C HIS A 19 2.66 5.08 33.03
N GLY A 20 3.64 4.92 32.15
CA GLY A 20 4.59 3.81 32.14
C GLY A 20 4.58 2.98 30.87
N VAL A 21 5.27 1.84 30.92
CA VAL A 21 5.38 0.91 29.80
C VAL A 21 4.32 -0.19 29.94
N HIS A 22 3.50 -0.35 28.92
CA HIS A 22 2.47 -1.38 28.86
C HIS A 22 2.88 -2.47 27.89
N ARG A 23 2.70 -3.72 28.26
CA ARG A 23 3.00 -4.88 27.44
C ARG A 23 1.70 -5.43 26.84
N ILE A 24 1.67 -5.57 25.51
CA ILE A 24 0.53 -6.10 24.76
C ILE A 24 0.99 -7.34 24.00
N GLN A 25 0.18 -8.38 23.98
CA GLN A 25 0.44 -9.60 23.23
C GLN A 25 0.13 -9.39 21.75
N PHE A 26 0.71 -10.23 20.88
CA PHE A 26 0.54 -10.13 19.43
C PHE A 26 -0.94 -10.16 19.00
N ASP A 27 -1.75 -11.00 19.60
CA ASP A 27 -3.17 -11.18 19.31
C ASP A 27 -4.07 -10.07 19.86
N GLU A 28 -3.56 -9.27 20.81
CA GLU A 28 -4.23 -8.11 21.38
C GLU A 28 -3.86 -6.80 20.66
N GLU A 29 -2.84 -6.84 19.79
CA GLU A 29 -2.36 -5.65 19.11
C GLU A 29 -3.26 -5.24 17.95
N SER A 30 -3.21 -3.95 17.58
CA SER A 30 -3.98 -3.42 16.47
C SER A 30 -3.52 -4.01 15.12
N ARG A 31 -4.46 -4.23 14.20
CA ARG A 31 -4.14 -4.69 12.84
C ARG A 31 -3.16 -3.73 12.12
N GLY A 32 -3.27 -2.43 12.38
CA GLY A 32 -2.38 -1.42 11.81
C GLY A 32 -0.95 -1.60 12.32
N THR A 33 -0.75 -1.78 13.63
CA THR A 33 0.58 -2.02 14.21
C THR A 33 1.19 -3.30 13.66
N LEU A 34 0.42 -4.39 13.63
CA LEU A 34 0.90 -5.68 13.09
C LEU A 34 1.29 -5.55 11.61
N ARG A 35 0.46 -4.87 10.80
CA ARG A 35 0.73 -4.62 9.39
C ARG A 35 2.00 -3.78 9.21
N TYR A 36 2.14 -2.70 10.00
CA TYR A 36 3.30 -1.81 9.93
C TYR A 36 4.61 -2.54 10.27
N VAL A 37 4.61 -3.33 11.35
CA VAL A 37 5.77 -4.14 11.75
C VAL A 37 6.10 -5.18 10.67
N GLY A 38 5.09 -5.87 10.12
CA GLY A 38 5.28 -6.83 9.03
C GLY A 38 5.90 -6.20 7.79
N LEU A 39 5.39 -5.05 7.34
CA LEU A 39 5.95 -4.32 6.19
C LEU A 39 7.34 -3.76 6.49
N GLY A 40 7.58 -3.30 7.72
CA GLY A 40 8.93 -2.89 8.18
C GLY A 40 9.93 -4.04 8.09
N GLY A 41 9.51 -5.26 8.44
CA GLY A 41 10.31 -6.47 8.27
C GLY A 41 10.63 -6.77 6.81
N VAL A 42 9.64 -6.62 5.91
CA VAL A 42 9.85 -6.77 4.44
C VAL A 42 10.88 -5.75 3.93
N VAL A 43 10.72 -4.48 4.30
CA VAL A 43 11.68 -3.42 3.89
C VAL A 43 13.07 -3.71 4.44
N HIS A 44 13.17 -4.13 5.71
CA HIS A 44 14.46 -4.52 6.31
C HIS A 44 15.13 -5.65 5.54
N GLU A 45 14.36 -6.67 5.14
CA GLU A 45 14.88 -7.80 4.35
C GLU A 45 15.37 -7.32 2.98
N LEU A 46 14.63 -6.43 2.30
CA LEU A 46 15.01 -5.87 1.01
C LEU A 46 16.24 -4.93 1.08
N ILE A 47 16.50 -4.33 2.24
CA ILE A 47 17.72 -3.55 2.48
C ILE A 47 18.94 -4.48 2.57
N ARG A 48 18.80 -5.63 3.20
CA ARG A 48 19.89 -6.59 3.40
C ARG A 48 20.12 -7.49 2.21
N ASN A 49 19.04 -7.93 1.60
CA ASN A 49 19.02 -8.90 0.52
C ASN A 49 18.27 -8.32 -0.66
N ARG A 50 18.86 -8.38 -1.84
CA ARG A 50 18.22 -7.93 -3.07
C ARG A 50 17.01 -8.81 -3.37
N GLY A 51 15.93 -8.23 -3.85
CA GLY A 51 14.75 -9.03 -4.15
C GLY A 51 13.59 -8.22 -4.73
N ILE A 52 12.58 -8.96 -5.16
CA ILE A 52 11.31 -8.43 -5.65
C ILE A 52 10.20 -8.96 -4.74
N VAL A 53 9.39 -8.07 -4.18
CA VAL A 53 8.29 -8.45 -3.30
C VAL A 53 6.98 -7.87 -3.84
N PRO A 54 5.99 -8.71 -4.16
CA PRO A 54 4.62 -8.26 -4.42
C PRO A 54 3.90 -8.02 -3.10
N ILE A 55 3.14 -6.91 -3.02
CA ILE A 55 2.33 -6.55 -1.85
C ILE A 55 0.95 -6.16 -2.33
N ASP A 56 -0.06 -6.88 -1.89
CA ASP A 56 -1.44 -6.52 -2.15
C ASP A 56 -1.97 -5.56 -1.09
N GLU A 57 -2.68 -4.51 -1.55
CA GLU A 57 -3.24 -3.46 -0.71
C GLU A 57 -2.21 -2.91 0.30
N LEU A 58 -1.16 -2.26 -0.22
CA LEU A 58 -0.04 -1.73 0.59
C LEU A 58 -0.52 -0.91 1.79
N GLU A 59 -1.57 -0.11 1.61
CA GLU A 59 -2.13 0.78 2.62
C GLU A 59 -3.12 0.12 3.58
N ALA A 60 -3.47 -1.14 3.41
CA ALA A 60 -4.50 -1.79 4.22
C ALA A 60 -4.24 -1.63 5.72
N SER A 61 -5.22 -1.08 6.44
CA SER A 61 -5.16 -0.82 7.89
C SER A 61 -4.09 0.17 8.35
N LEU A 62 -3.44 0.91 7.44
CA LEU A 62 -2.41 1.89 7.78
C LEU A 62 -2.90 3.34 7.59
N HIS A 63 -2.40 4.22 8.45
CA HIS A 63 -2.53 5.65 8.21
C HIS A 63 -1.72 6.05 6.96
N PRO A 64 -2.22 6.97 6.11
CA PRO A 64 -1.51 7.40 4.90
C PRO A 64 -0.05 7.82 5.13
N ASP A 65 0.23 8.52 6.23
CA ASP A 65 1.59 8.97 6.56
C ASP A 65 2.54 7.80 6.84
N LEU A 66 2.04 6.71 7.43
CA LEU A 66 2.85 5.51 7.66
C LEU A 66 3.17 4.81 6.34
N VAL A 67 2.23 4.80 5.39
CA VAL A 67 2.47 4.26 4.04
C VAL A 67 3.52 5.11 3.33
N ALA A 68 3.37 6.44 3.36
CA ALA A 68 4.34 7.37 2.78
C ALA A 68 5.74 7.14 3.36
N PHE A 69 5.85 7.02 4.68
CA PHE A 69 7.12 6.78 5.36
C PHE A 69 7.74 5.43 4.95
N LEU A 70 6.96 4.35 4.87
CA LEU A 70 7.44 3.04 4.43
C LEU A 70 7.98 3.06 3.00
N ILE A 71 7.26 3.71 2.08
CA ILE A 71 7.71 3.87 0.68
C ILE A 71 9.02 4.67 0.65
N GLN A 72 9.08 5.80 1.36
CA GLN A 72 10.29 6.62 1.43
C GLN A 72 11.46 5.85 2.01
N MET A 73 11.25 5.13 3.11
CA MET A 73 12.28 4.31 3.76
C MET A 73 12.81 3.24 2.78
N PHE A 74 11.94 2.58 2.02
CA PHE A 74 12.34 1.64 0.98
C PHE A 74 13.19 2.33 -0.10
N LEU A 75 12.71 3.42 -0.68
CA LEU A 75 13.39 4.11 -1.78
C LEU A 75 14.75 4.67 -1.39
N MET A 76 14.92 5.10 -0.13
CA MET A 76 16.18 5.69 0.34
C MET A 76 17.23 4.66 0.77
N ASN A 77 16.82 3.45 1.13
CA ASN A 77 17.72 2.49 1.77
C ASN A 77 17.96 1.21 0.97
N THR A 78 17.24 1.01 -0.15
CA THR A 78 17.41 -0.20 -0.96
C THR A 78 18.18 0.09 -2.25
N ILE A 79 18.95 -0.90 -2.68
CA ILE A 79 19.65 -0.90 -3.97
C ILE A 79 19.31 -2.21 -4.67
N GLU A 80 18.85 -2.12 -5.94
CA GLU A 80 18.51 -3.29 -6.76
C GLU A 80 17.40 -4.18 -6.17
N SER A 81 16.52 -3.59 -5.37
CA SER A 81 15.31 -4.24 -4.87
C SER A 81 14.07 -3.58 -5.46
N GLN A 82 12.97 -4.33 -5.55
CA GLN A 82 11.72 -3.83 -6.10
C GLN A 82 10.53 -4.24 -5.23
N ILE A 83 9.60 -3.31 -5.03
CA ILE A 83 8.25 -3.59 -4.52
C ILE A 83 7.27 -3.39 -5.67
N ILE A 84 6.40 -4.38 -5.89
CA ILE A 84 5.25 -4.27 -6.80
C ILE A 84 4.02 -4.30 -5.91
N ALA A 85 3.37 -3.15 -5.74
CA ALA A 85 2.25 -3.04 -4.82
C ALA A 85 0.96 -2.61 -5.52
N THR A 86 -0.18 -3.19 -5.10
CA THR A 86 -1.49 -2.62 -5.40
C THR A 86 -1.86 -1.62 -4.30
N ALA A 87 -2.59 -0.56 -4.68
CA ALA A 87 -3.10 0.43 -3.76
C ALA A 87 -4.38 1.07 -4.30
N GLN A 88 -5.32 1.35 -3.43
CA GLN A 88 -6.56 2.06 -3.76
C GLN A 88 -6.49 3.53 -3.32
N ASN A 89 -5.60 3.86 -2.40
CA ASN A 89 -5.45 5.21 -1.87
C ASN A 89 -4.69 6.13 -2.83
N GLN A 90 -5.40 7.11 -3.37
CA GLN A 90 -4.85 8.08 -4.32
C GLN A 90 -3.81 9.02 -3.71
N SER A 91 -3.72 9.15 -2.37
CA SER A 91 -2.74 10.01 -1.72
C SER A 91 -1.29 9.59 -2.00
N ILE A 92 -1.07 8.32 -2.35
CA ILE A 92 0.26 7.85 -2.78
C ILE A 92 0.75 8.58 -4.03
N MET A 93 -0.18 8.99 -4.94
CA MET A 93 0.16 9.75 -6.13
C MET A 93 0.53 11.21 -5.84
N GLU A 94 0.29 11.69 -4.61
CA GLU A 94 0.60 13.07 -4.18
C GLU A 94 2.01 13.21 -3.61
N LEU A 95 2.67 12.09 -3.33
CA LEU A 95 4.00 12.10 -2.74
C LEU A 95 5.03 12.65 -3.72
N ASP A 96 5.79 13.64 -3.30
CA ASP A 96 6.73 14.39 -4.17
C ASP A 96 7.82 13.51 -4.80
N TYR A 97 8.12 12.38 -4.21
CA TYR A 97 9.10 11.42 -4.70
C TYR A 97 8.51 10.33 -5.60
N MET A 98 7.18 10.32 -5.80
CA MET A 98 6.54 9.39 -6.74
C MET A 98 6.63 9.93 -8.17
N ARG A 99 7.29 9.17 -9.03
CA ARG A 99 7.43 9.48 -10.45
C ARG A 99 6.36 8.79 -11.28
N SER A 100 6.06 9.33 -12.45
CA SER A 100 5.06 8.77 -13.38
C SER A 100 5.40 7.35 -13.85
N ASP A 101 6.68 7.00 -13.96
CA ASP A 101 7.14 5.66 -14.33
C ASP A 101 6.93 4.61 -13.22
N MET A 102 6.75 5.05 -11.99
CA MET A 102 6.49 4.17 -10.84
C MET A 102 5.00 3.84 -10.68
N ILE A 103 4.12 4.59 -11.35
CA ILE A 103 2.67 4.47 -11.18
C ILE A 103 2.06 3.81 -12.41
N TRP A 104 1.42 2.68 -12.17
CA TRP A 104 0.66 1.93 -13.15
C TRP A 104 -0.81 1.96 -12.80
N LEU A 105 -1.66 2.17 -13.78
CA LEU A 105 -3.10 2.14 -13.64
C LEU A 105 -3.64 0.84 -14.20
N CYS A 106 -4.72 0.36 -13.57
CA CYS A 106 -5.42 -0.85 -13.99
C CYS A 106 -6.90 -0.52 -14.17
N GLU A 107 -7.45 -0.87 -15.30
CA GLU A 107 -8.89 -0.78 -15.54
C GLU A 107 -9.40 -2.03 -16.26
N LYS A 108 -10.69 -2.25 -16.19
CA LYS A 108 -11.35 -3.29 -16.97
C LYS A 108 -11.96 -2.67 -18.21
N ASP A 109 -11.76 -3.34 -19.34
CA ASP A 109 -12.44 -2.99 -20.59
C ASP A 109 -13.91 -3.48 -20.57
N GLU A 110 -14.61 -3.21 -21.69
CA GLU A 110 -16.04 -3.58 -21.86
C GLU A 110 -16.25 -5.11 -21.84
N GLU A 111 -15.21 -5.89 -22.15
CA GLU A 111 -15.23 -7.35 -22.14
C GLU A 111 -14.83 -7.95 -20.78
N GLY A 112 -14.45 -7.08 -19.81
CA GLY A 112 -14.05 -7.46 -18.46
C GLY A 112 -12.58 -7.88 -18.34
N ALA A 113 -11.79 -7.74 -19.41
CA ALA A 113 -10.35 -7.97 -19.34
C ALA A 113 -9.65 -6.80 -18.63
N SER A 114 -8.58 -7.11 -17.90
CA SER A 114 -7.79 -6.08 -17.21
C SER A 114 -6.71 -5.53 -18.12
N GLN A 115 -6.67 -4.21 -18.23
CA GLN A 115 -5.64 -3.48 -18.96
C GLN A 115 -4.75 -2.73 -17.98
N TYR A 116 -3.43 -2.76 -18.22
CA TYR A 116 -2.42 -2.09 -17.41
C TYR A 116 -1.63 -1.13 -18.28
N TYR A 117 -1.47 0.11 -17.80
CA TYR A 117 -0.68 1.12 -18.50
C TYR A 117 0.02 2.05 -17.51
N SER A 118 1.19 2.53 -17.90
CA SER A 118 1.97 3.43 -17.07
C SER A 118 1.47 4.87 -17.20
N VAL A 119 1.45 5.60 -16.09
CA VAL A 119 1.17 7.05 -16.11
C VAL A 119 2.20 7.80 -16.95
N GLN A 120 3.40 7.25 -17.13
CA GLN A 120 4.43 7.81 -17.99
C GLN A 120 3.99 7.90 -19.47
N GLU A 121 3.15 6.98 -19.94
CA GLU A 121 2.66 6.94 -21.34
C GLU A 121 1.81 8.17 -21.72
N PHE A 122 1.23 8.85 -20.72
CA PHE A 122 0.44 10.07 -20.94
C PHE A 122 1.30 11.32 -21.18
N GLY A 123 2.63 11.22 -21.10
CA GLY A 123 3.53 12.33 -21.38
C GLY A 123 3.27 13.58 -20.53
N LEU A 124 2.81 13.41 -19.28
CA LEU A 124 2.50 14.53 -18.40
C LEU A 124 3.71 15.43 -18.20
N HIS A 125 3.50 16.75 -18.34
CA HIS A 125 4.54 17.72 -18.05
C HIS A 125 4.94 17.63 -16.58
N LYS A 126 6.24 17.72 -16.26
CA LYS A 126 6.81 17.56 -14.90
C LYS A 126 6.14 18.40 -13.80
N LYS A 127 5.44 19.49 -14.14
CA LYS A 127 4.72 20.33 -13.21
C LYS A 127 3.28 19.89 -12.95
N ILE A 128 2.78 18.88 -13.64
CA ILE A 128 1.41 18.40 -13.45
C ILE A 128 1.40 17.43 -12.29
N ASN A 129 0.57 17.72 -11.30
CA ASN A 129 0.31 16.79 -10.20
C ASN A 129 -0.49 15.59 -10.73
N ILE A 130 0.06 14.39 -10.58
CA ILE A 130 -0.51 13.14 -11.10
C ILE A 130 -1.87 12.87 -10.46
N ALA A 131 -2.01 13.06 -9.15
CA ALA A 131 -3.27 12.84 -8.44
C ALA A 131 -4.39 13.77 -8.96
N ASN A 132 -4.06 15.03 -9.26
CA ASN A 132 -5.03 15.96 -9.83
C ASN A 132 -5.44 15.55 -11.26
N ALA A 133 -4.51 15.08 -12.07
CA ALA A 133 -4.81 14.56 -13.40
C ALA A 133 -5.72 13.32 -13.33
N TYR A 134 -5.44 12.41 -12.40
CA TYR A 134 -6.27 11.24 -12.15
C TYR A 134 -7.68 11.62 -11.67
N ARG A 135 -7.78 12.52 -10.66
CA ARG A 135 -9.09 13.01 -10.17
C ARG A 135 -9.91 13.68 -11.25
N ALA A 136 -9.27 14.40 -12.17
CA ALA A 136 -9.92 15.01 -13.31
C ALA A 136 -10.32 14.01 -14.42
N GLY A 137 -10.03 12.71 -14.25
CA GLY A 137 -10.35 11.66 -15.23
C GLY A 137 -9.46 11.65 -16.47
N LYS A 138 -8.34 12.40 -16.47
CA LYS A 138 -7.45 12.49 -17.64
C LYS A 138 -6.60 11.24 -17.88
N LEU A 139 -6.51 10.38 -16.86
CA LEU A 139 -5.67 9.18 -16.88
C LEU A 139 -6.47 7.88 -16.98
N GLY A 140 -7.80 7.92 -17.06
CA GLY A 140 -8.61 6.71 -17.02
C GLY A 140 -8.63 6.02 -15.65
N ALA A 141 -8.91 4.73 -15.63
CA ALA A 141 -8.92 3.84 -14.47
C ALA A 141 -9.78 4.34 -13.29
N LYS A 142 -10.83 5.11 -13.56
CA LYS A 142 -11.78 5.56 -12.55
C LYS A 142 -12.96 4.60 -12.46
N PRO A 143 -13.41 4.25 -11.26
CA PRO A 143 -14.59 3.41 -11.10
C PRO A 143 -15.83 4.14 -11.64
N TYR A 144 -16.65 3.42 -12.39
CA TYR A 144 -17.96 3.92 -12.79
C TYR A 144 -18.91 3.82 -11.61
N LEU A 145 -19.35 4.96 -11.07
CA LEU A 145 -20.17 5.00 -9.87
C LEU A 145 -21.67 4.80 -10.14
N GLY A 146 -22.12 4.85 -11.40
CA GLY A 146 -23.51 4.78 -11.75
C GLY A 146 -24.31 6.01 -11.32
N SER A 147 -25.65 5.86 -11.28
CA SER A 147 -26.54 6.89 -10.76
C SER A 147 -26.81 6.69 -9.27
N THR A 148 -26.93 7.79 -8.53
CA THR A 148 -27.36 7.78 -7.11
C THR A 148 -28.89 7.70 -6.98
N ASP A 149 -29.63 7.73 -8.10
CA ASP A 149 -31.08 7.63 -8.09
C ASP A 149 -31.51 6.18 -7.84
N PHE A 150 -32.08 5.93 -6.67
CA PHE A 150 -32.73 4.67 -6.40
C PHE A 150 -34.09 4.64 -7.12
N VAL A 151 -34.26 3.69 -8.00
CA VAL A 151 -35.58 3.43 -8.61
C VAL A 151 -36.56 3.12 -7.48
N ARG A 152 -37.53 4.01 -7.23
CA ARG A 152 -38.66 3.68 -6.35
C ARG A 152 -39.42 2.55 -7.02
N VAL A 153 -39.33 1.36 -6.48
CA VAL A 153 -40.26 0.27 -6.86
C VAL A 153 -41.59 0.69 -6.32
N THR A 154 -42.42 1.27 -7.19
CA THR A 154 -43.83 1.45 -6.92
C THR A 154 -44.49 0.08 -6.92
N GLN A 155 -44.95 -0.35 -5.73
CA GLN A 155 -45.82 -1.51 -5.56
C GLN A 155 -47.18 -1.25 -6.24
#